data_9b69d7457e0663fc4f379da0453e8daf
#
_entry.id   9b69d7457e0663fc4f379da0453e8daf
#
_cell.length_a   1.000
_cell.length_b   1.000
_cell.length_c   1.000
_cell.angle_alpha   90.00
_cell.angle_beta   90.00
_cell.angle_gamma   90.00
#
_symmetry.space_group_name_H-M   'P 1'
#
loop_
_entity.id
_entity.type
_entity.pdbx_description
1 polymer ?
#
loop_
_entity_poly.entity_id
_entity_poly.type
_entity_poly.pdbx_seq_one_letter_code
_entity_poly.pdbx_strand_id
1 'polypeptide(L)'
;MDTEQTDTLLGEGDGDYAAYRRLIDLGIALSAEHNHDRLMERILMEAKDFTNADAGTLYLKTDADTLSFKILRNDSLDIAMGGTTGVEIDFPEVPLMSEDGQPNLHNVASAAAHNGESINIDDAYSSTRYDFSGTKAFDERSGYRSTSFLTVPLKNHEGIVIGVMQLLNSQDKDSGEVIPFDPDMEPLIDALASQAAVSLDNQMLLEAQKQLLDAFIELIAGAIDAKSPYTGGHCQRVPELTKMLARAACDQTEGPFKDFDLTEDQWYELHIAGWLHDCGKVTTPEYVVDKATKLETIFDRIHEVRMRFEVLKRDAEIKYLQARLDGGDEAKLKADLDAELAALDDDYAFIAECNVGGEFMADDKVERVAQIADREWTRTLSDRIGISYDEAKRRERQPEAALPATEKLLADRYDQVIEREAQDLMPADNRWGFNMTVPEHKFNLGEVYNLCIGRGTLSEEDRYKINEHMVQTIKMLESLPFPRHLRRVPEFAGGHHEKMDGTGYPRGLNESDMSVPARIMAIADIFEALTAADRPYKLPKKLSESVKIMGFMEKDSHIDGELFKLFLGSGVYKEYGERFLMPEQIDDVDVAQYLSAAAE
;
A
#
# COMPACT_ATOMS: atom_id res chain seq x y z
N MET A 1 -3.12 -35.77 74.72
CA MET A 1 -2.57 -34.47 74.76
C MET A 1 -1.66 -34.32 73.56
N ASP A 2 -1.85 -33.65 72.47
CA ASP A 2 -2.89 -32.74 72.00
C ASP A 2 -3.02 -32.93 70.48
N THR A 3 -4.17 -33.35 70.00
CA THR A 3 -4.47 -33.46 68.59
C THR A 3 -5.66 -32.55 68.18
N GLU A 4 -5.97 -31.55 69.05
CA GLU A 4 -7.11 -30.65 68.84
C GLU A 4 -6.73 -29.20 68.54
N GLN A 5 -5.46 -28.85 68.31
CA GLN A 5 -5.03 -27.46 68.03
C GLN A 5 -4.54 -27.21 66.58
N THR A 6 -4.62 -28.20 65.69
CA THR A 6 -4.18 -28.05 64.31
C THR A 6 -5.31 -27.85 63.32
N ASP A 7 -6.56 -28.01 63.72
CA ASP A 7 -7.72 -27.91 62.81
C ASP A 7 -8.37 -26.52 62.73
N THR A 8 -7.94 -25.53 63.52
CA THR A 8 -8.50 -24.19 63.50
C THR A 8 -7.69 -23.19 62.67
N LEU A 9 -6.55 -23.60 62.08
CA LEU A 9 -5.73 -22.74 61.21
C LEU A 9 -5.87 -23.02 59.72
N LEU A 10 -6.69 -23.98 59.33
CA LEU A 10 -6.94 -24.36 57.90
C LEU A 10 -8.27 -23.84 57.34
N GLY A 11 -9.09 -23.21 58.14
CA GLY A 11 -10.43 -22.74 57.71
C GLY A 11 -10.49 -21.35 57.08
N GLU A 12 -9.57 -20.42 57.40
CA GLU A 12 -9.51 -19.05 56.85
C GLU A 12 -8.56 -18.94 55.64
N GLY A 13 -7.64 -19.89 55.44
CA GLY A 13 -6.66 -19.88 54.33
C GLY A 13 -7.14 -20.47 53.00
N ASP A 14 -8.23 -21.28 53.00
CA ASP A 14 -8.69 -21.96 51.81
C ASP A 14 -9.48 -21.03 50.85
N GLY A 15 -10.22 -20.05 51.41
CA GLY A 15 -10.95 -19.03 50.65
C GLY A 15 -10.03 -18.06 49.95
N ASP A 16 -9.03 -17.55 50.66
CA ASP A 16 -8.02 -16.61 50.10
C ASP A 16 -7.18 -17.29 49.01
N TYR A 17 -6.77 -18.52 49.23
CA TYR A 17 -5.99 -19.29 48.23
C TYR A 17 -6.78 -19.53 46.94
N ALA A 18 -8.06 -19.80 47.04
CA ALA A 18 -8.95 -20.00 45.90
C ALA A 18 -9.12 -18.68 45.10
N ALA A 19 -9.26 -17.53 45.78
CA ALA A 19 -9.36 -16.21 45.15
C ALA A 19 -8.07 -15.81 44.43
N TYR A 20 -6.89 -16.00 45.05
CA TYR A 20 -5.60 -15.75 44.40
C TYR A 20 -5.36 -16.66 43.20
N ARG A 21 -5.73 -17.92 43.27
CA ARG A 21 -5.60 -18.86 42.14
C ARG A 21 -6.50 -18.43 40.98
N ARG A 22 -7.73 -18.05 41.24
CA ARG A 22 -8.66 -17.52 40.24
C ARG A 22 -8.12 -16.24 39.58
N LEU A 23 -7.50 -15.34 40.36
CA LEU A 23 -6.87 -14.13 39.83
C LEU A 23 -5.69 -14.45 38.89
N ILE A 24 -4.87 -15.44 39.20
CA ILE A 24 -3.75 -15.88 38.34
C ILE A 24 -4.31 -16.50 37.04
N ASP A 25 -5.27 -17.41 37.15
CA ASP A 25 -5.90 -18.06 35.98
C ASP A 25 -6.57 -17.02 35.07
N LEU A 26 -7.18 -16.01 35.67
CA LEU A 26 -7.77 -14.89 34.94
C LEU A 26 -6.73 -14.04 34.25
N GLY A 27 -5.62 -13.70 34.89
CA GLY A 27 -4.51 -12.94 34.28
C GLY A 27 -3.94 -13.65 33.05
N ILE A 28 -3.78 -14.99 33.12
CA ILE A 28 -3.37 -15.80 31.98
C ILE A 28 -4.43 -15.72 30.85
N ALA A 29 -5.69 -15.82 31.20
CA ALA A 29 -6.79 -15.81 30.24
C ALA A 29 -7.01 -14.42 29.60
N LEU A 30 -6.81 -13.32 30.34
CA LEU A 30 -6.84 -11.96 29.81
C LEU A 30 -5.65 -11.71 28.84
N SER A 31 -4.47 -12.22 29.18
CA SER A 31 -3.29 -12.09 28.30
C SER A 31 -3.39 -12.90 27.02
N ALA A 32 -4.24 -13.94 26.97
CA ALA A 32 -4.46 -14.78 25.80
C ALA A 32 -5.61 -14.30 24.90
N GLU A 33 -6.42 -13.34 25.35
CA GLU A 33 -7.53 -12.81 24.57
C GLU A 33 -7.04 -11.74 23.60
N HIS A 34 -7.29 -11.94 22.31
CA HIS A 34 -6.85 -11.04 21.22
C HIS A 34 -7.96 -10.10 20.75
N ASN A 35 -9.22 -10.40 21.12
CA ASN A 35 -10.33 -9.54 20.75
C ASN A 35 -10.57 -8.49 21.83
N HIS A 36 -10.45 -7.21 21.45
CA HIS A 36 -10.55 -6.07 22.37
C HIS A 36 -11.91 -6.02 23.11
N ASP A 37 -13.00 -6.26 22.40
CA ASP A 37 -14.35 -6.23 22.98
C ASP A 37 -14.57 -7.39 23.95
N ARG A 38 -14.11 -8.60 23.60
CA ARG A 38 -14.16 -9.77 24.49
C ARG A 38 -13.30 -9.56 25.74
N LEU A 39 -12.13 -8.95 25.58
CA LEU A 39 -11.26 -8.64 26.70
C LEU A 39 -11.95 -7.69 27.70
N MET A 40 -12.50 -6.58 27.21
CA MET A 40 -13.23 -5.60 28.05
C MET A 40 -14.45 -6.22 28.74
N GLU A 41 -15.21 -7.00 27.99
CA GLU A 41 -16.41 -7.69 28.54
C GLU A 41 -16.01 -8.68 29.63
N ARG A 42 -14.98 -9.48 29.40
CA ARG A 42 -14.48 -10.45 30.38
C ARG A 42 -13.98 -9.78 31.65
N ILE A 43 -13.24 -8.67 31.53
CA ILE A 43 -12.78 -7.87 32.68
C ILE A 43 -13.95 -7.45 33.56
N LEU A 44 -14.98 -6.90 32.96
CA LEU A 44 -16.15 -6.41 33.70
C LEU A 44 -16.93 -7.56 34.33
N MET A 45 -17.17 -8.64 33.59
CA MET A 45 -17.93 -9.78 34.10
C MET A 45 -17.22 -10.48 35.26
N GLU A 46 -15.93 -10.69 35.18
CA GLU A 46 -15.15 -11.26 36.28
C GLU A 46 -15.14 -10.37 37.53
N ALA A 47 -15.02 -9.06 37.35
CA ALA A 47 -15.08 -8.11 38.46
C ALA A 47 -16.49 -8.12 39.14
N LYS A 48 -17.56 -8.19 38.36
CA LYS A 48 -18.93 -8.37 38.85
C LYS A 48 -19.06 -9.67 39.66
N ASP A 49 -18.56 -10.78 39.12
CA ASP A 49 -18.62 -12.08 39.77
C ASP A 49 -17.84 -12.11 41.10
N PHE A 50 -16.65 -11.50 41.14
CA PHE A 50 -15.85 -11.42 42.37
C PHE A 50 -16.59 -10.65 43.48
N THR A 51 -17.28 -9.57 43.14
CA THR A 51 -17.93 -8.68 44.08
C THR A 51 -19.41 -8.96 44.26
N ASN A 52 -19.96 -9.95 43.54
CA ASN A 52 -21.39 -10.22 43.44
C ASN A 52 -22.22 -8.95 43.11
N ALA A 53 -21.68 -8.10 42.23
CA ALA A 53 -22.30 -6.86 41.81
C ALA A 53 -23.44 -7.11 40.80
N ASP A 54 -24.59 -6.46 40.97
CA ASP A 54 -25.72 -6.56 40.06
C ASP A 54 -25.44 -5.88 38.70
N ALA A 55 -24.73 -4.75 38.73
CA ALA A 55 -24.39 -4.04 37.50
C ALA A 55 -22.93 -3.61 37.44
N GLY A 56 -22.46 -3.35 36.22
CA GLY A 56 -21.14 -2.83 35.99
C GLY A 56 -21.02 -2.06 34.69
N THR A 57 -20.11 -1.11 34.68
CA THR A 57 -19.77 -0.28 33.52
C THR A 57 -18.26 -0.20 33.37
N LEU A 58 -17.76 -0.36 32.15
CA LEU A 58 -16.37 -0.12 31.79
C LEU A 58 -16.27 1.12 30.91
N TYR A 59 -15.43 2.04 31.30
CA TYR A 59 -15.09 3.25 30.56
C TYR A 59 -13.65 3.19 30.07
N LEU A 60 -13.40 3.74 28.88
CA LEU A 60 -12.05 4.06 28.42
C LEU A 60 -11.87 5.57 28.31
N LYS A 61 -10.69 6.04 28.66
CA LYS A 61 -10.31 7.44 28.49
C LYS A 61 -10.08 7.71 27.00
N THR A 62 -10.61 8.85 26.52
CA THR A 62 -10.41 9.33 25.15
C THR A 62 -9.37 10.43 25.07
N ASP A 63 -8.88 10.72 23.85
CA ASP A 63 -7.97 11.84 23.59
C ASP A 63 -8.59 13.21 23.85
N ALA A 64 -9.93 13.27 23.92
CA ALA A 64 -10.68 14.49 24.24
C ALA A 64 -10.82 14.75 25.76
N ASP A 65 -10.06 14.02 26.60
CA ASP A 65 -10.18 14.05 28.06
C ASP A 65 -11.61 13.79 28.58
N THR A 66 -12.23 12.75 28.03
CA THR A 66 -13.51 12.22 28.46
C THR A 66 -13.39 10.72 28.79
N LEU A 67 -14.42 10.17 29.47
CA LEU A 67 -14.60 8.74 29.64
C LEU A 67 -15.76 8.28 28.76
N SER A 68 -15.44 7.47 27.74
CA SER A 68 -16.41 6.84 26.84
C SER A 68 -16.89 5.52 27.40
N PHE A 69 -18.18 5.28 27.37
CA PHE A 69 -18.78 4.01 27.77
C PHE A 69 -18.42 2.92 26.75
N LYS A 70 -17.84 1.81 27.18
CA LYS A 70 -17.48 0.68 26.32
C LYS A 70 -18.31 -0.56 26.58
N ILE A 71 -18.55 -0.89 27.84
CA ILE A 71 -19.38 -2.03 28.25
C ILE A 71 -20.33 -1.58 29.35
N LEU A 72 -21.59 -1.99 29.26
CA LEU A 72 -22.60 -1.82 30.30
C LEU A 72 -23.36 -3.14 30.47
N ARG A 73 -23.43 -3.62 31.71
CA ARG A 73 -24.16 -4.82 32.11
C ARG A 73 -24.98 -4.52 33.35
N ASN A 74 -26.25 -4.93 33.38
CA ASN A 74 -27.13 -4.86 34.54
C ASN A 74 -28.06 -6.06 34.52
N ASP A 75 -27.89 -6.96 35.49
CA ASP A 75 -28.59 -8.25 35.51
C ASP A 75 -30.06 -8.07 35.90
N SER A 76 -30.37 -7.23 36.90
CA SER A 76 -31.74 -6.97 37.33
C SER A 76 -32.62 -6.30 36.27
N LEU A 77 -32.02 -5.53 35.35
CA LEU A 77 -32.71 -4.87 34.23
C LEU A 77 -32.61 -5.62 32.91
N ASP A 78 -31.88 -6.76 32.86
CA ASP A 78 -31.56 -7.48 31.63
C ASP A 78 -30.91 -6.59 30.55
N ILE A 79 -30.01 -5.68 30.96
CA ILE A 79 -29.33 -4.74 30.08
C ILE A 79 -27.92 -5.27 29.77
N ALA A 80 -27.64 -5.48 28.46
CA ALA A 80 -26.35 -5.78 27.94
C ALA A 80 -26.07 -4.90 26.71
N MET A 81 -25.12 -3.95 26.82
CA MET A 81 -24.76 -3.00 25.75
C MET A 81 -23.23 -2.92 25.63
N GLY A 82 -22.77 -2.61 24.42
CA GLY A 82 -21.34 -2.53 24.10
C GLY A 82 -20.66 -3.89 24.01
N GLY A 83 -19.36 -3.90 23.68
CA GLY A 83 -18.57 -5.12 23.53
C GLY A 83 -19.10 -6.05 22.43
N THR A 84 -19.17 -7.34 22.72
CA THR A 84 -19.58 -8.37 21.75
C THR A 84 -21.09 -8.38 21.45
N THR A 85 -21.90 -7.60 22.17
CA THR A 85 -23.36 -7.57 21.97
C THR A 85 -23.80 -6.92 20.66
N GLY A 86 -22.97 -6.06 20.07
CA GLY A 86 -23.33 -5.24 18.92
C GLY A 86 -24.37 -4.14 19.19
N VAL A 87 -24.78 -3.97 20.45
CA VAL A 87 -25.72 -2.91 20.86
C VAL A 87 -24.92 -1.68 21.24
N GLU A 88 -25.12 -0.58 20.53
CA GLU A 88 -24.45 0.69 20.79
C GLU A 88 -24.89 1.33 22.10
N ILE A 89 -23.98 1.97 22.83
CA ILE A 89 -24.25 2.72 24.05
C ILE A 89 -24.35 4.19 23.68
N ASP A 90 -25.58 4.69 23.58
CA ASP A 90 -25.88 6.10 23.27
C ASP A 90 -26.02 6.93 24.56
N PHE A 91 -24.97 6.93 25.39
CA PHE A 91 -24.86 7.81 26.55
C PHE A 91 -23.77 8.87 26.30
N PRO A 92 -23.99 10.12 26.78
CA PRO A 92 -22.97 11.15 26.66
C PRO A 92 -21.73 10.76 27.46
N GLU A 93 -20.56 11.01 26.88
CA GLU A 93 -19.28 10.76 27.53
C GLU A 93 -19.17 11.59 28.83
N VAL A 94 -18.46 11.04 29.81
CA VAL A 94 -18.23 11.73 31.08
C VAL A 94 -17.01 12.63 30.92
N PRO A 95 -17.17 13.98 31.04
CA PRO A 95 -16.04 14.88 30.93
C PRO A 95 -15.11 14.76 32.15
N LEU A 96 -13.80 14.63 31.91
CA LEU A 96 -12.79 14.65 32.96
C LEU A 96 -12.52 16.08 33.47
N MET A 97 -12.77 17.07 32.63
CA MET A 97 -12.63 18.49 32.99
C MET A 97 -13.99 19.15 33.02
N SER A 98 -14.20 20.06 33.97
CA SER A 98 -15.39 20.93 34.04
C SER A 98 -15.30 22.06 33.00
N GLU A 99 -16.39 22.78 32.77
CA GLU A 99 -16.47 23.90 31.83
C GLU A 99 -15.46 25.03 32.13
N ASP A 100 -15.08 25.18 33.39
CA ASP A 100 -14.08 26.16 33.87
C ASP A 100 -12.62 25.65 33.72
N GLY A 101 -12.40 24.47 33.15
CA GLY A 101 -11.07 23.89 32.93
C GLY A 101 -10.46 23.28 34.20
N GLN A 102 -11.22 23.05 35.26
CA GLN A 102 -10.77 22.34 36.46
C GLN A 102 -11.10 20.84 36.36
N PRO A 103 -10.40 19.97 37.10
CA PRO A 103 -10.76 18.56 37.21
C PRO A 103 -12.21 18.37 37.68
N ASN A 104 -12.97 17.54 36.96
CA ASN A 104 -14.33 17.20 37.35
C ASN A 104 -14.36 16.18 38.50
N LEU A 105 -14.15 16.62 39.72
CA LEU A 105 -14.14 15.77 40.91
C LEU A 105 -15.53 15.50 41.50
N HIS A 106 -16.56 16.05 40.91
CA HIS A 106 -17.95 15.82 41.37
C HIS A 106 -18.52 14.51 40.76
N ASN A 107 -18.10 14.10 39.60
CA ASN A 107 -18.48 12.80 39.07
C ASN A 107 -17.52 11.72 39.62
N VAL A 108 -18.07 10.62 40.11
CA VAL A 108 -17.30 9.53 40.74
C VAL A 108 -16.29 8.88 39.81
N ALA A 109 -16.68 8.58 38.56
CA ALA A 109 -15.77 7.96 37.58
C ALA A 109 -14.65 8.91 37.20
N SER A 110 -14.96 10.19 36.99
CA SER A 110 -13.97 11.23 36.73
C SER A 110 -13.03 11.45 37.92
N ALA A 111 -13.54 11.45 39.15
CA ALA A 111 -12.74 11.58 40.37
C ALA A 111 -11.79 10.40 40.55
N ALA A 112 -12.22 9.15 40.30
CA ALA A 112 -11.38 7.98 40.32
C ALA A 112 -10.29 8.05 39.24
N ALA A 113 -10.63 8.52 38.03
CA ALA A 113 -9.66 8.72 36.97
C ALA A 113 -8.58 9.76 37.29
N HIS A 114 -8.96 10.88 37.94
CA HIS A 114 -7.99 11.92 38.31
C HIS A 114 -7.12 11.53 39.49
N ASN A 115 -7.73 10.93 40.53
CA ASN A 115 -6.99 10.59 41.75
C ASN A 115 -6.13 9.33 41.57
N GLY A 116 -6.48 8.47 40.61
CA GLY A 116 -5.86 7.16 40.44
C GLY A 116 -6.08 6.23 41.65
N GLU A 117 -7.16 6.42 42.41
CA GLU A 117 -7.50 5.65 43.61
C GLU A 117 -8.93 5.12 43.51
N SER A 118 -9.14 3.92 44.04
CA SER A 118 -10.48 3.33 44.11
C SER A 118 -11.40 4.11 45.05
N ILE A 119 -12.65 4.20 44.69
CA ILE A 119 -13.67 4.92 45.44
C ILE A 119 -14.80 3.95 45.76
N ASN A 120 -14.99 3.66 47.03
CA ASN A 120 -16.05 2.83 47.56
C ASN A 120 -17.12 3.72 48.22
N ILE A 121 -18.38 3.52 47.87
CA ILE A 121 -19.54 4.31 48.37
C ILE A 121 -20.64 3.35 48.81
N ASP A 122 -20.94 3.39 50.09
CA ASP A 122 -21.94 2.51 50.69
C ASP A 122 -23.36 2.81 50.20
N ASP A 123 -23.74 4.10 50.09
CA ASP A 123 -25.04 4.55 49.60
C ASP A 123 -24.94 5.90 48.88
N ALA A 124 -25.16 5.86 47.56
CA ALA A 124 -25.16 7.02 46.67
C ALA A 124 -26.27 8.04 46.96
N TYR A 125 -27.35 7.60 47.58
CA TYR A 125 -28.47 8.49 47.94
C TYR A 125 -28.17 9.32 49.17
N SER A 126 -27.34 8.84 50.07
CA SER A 126 -26.87 9.55 51.27
C SER A 126 -25.57 10.31 51.06
N SER A 127 -24.82 10.04 49.99
CA SER A 127 -23.54 10.68 49.69
C SER A 127 -23.72 12.15 49.31
N THR A 128 -22.90 13.02 49.91
CA THR A 128 -22.83 14.47 49.62
C THR A 128 -21.54 14.87 48.94
N ARG A 129 -20.61 13.90 48.74
CA ARG A 129 -19.28 14.15 48.18
C ARG A 129 -19.29 14.20 46.67
N TYR A 130 -20.16 13.40 46.03
CA TYR A 130 -20.26 13.27 44.59
C TYR A 130 -21.65 13.58 44.09
N ASP A 131 -21.77 13.99 42.83
CA ASP A 131 -23.05 14.26 42.17
C ASP A 131 -23.60 12.97 41.53
N PHE A 132 -24.69 12.47 42.10
CA PHE A 132 -25.44 11.33 41.62
C PHE A 132 -26.77 11.74 40.95
N SER A 133 -26.94 13.00 40.54
CA SER A 133 -28.18 13.49 39.92
C SER A 133 -28.52 12.70 38.64
N GLY A 134 -27.51 12.43 37.79
CA GLY A 134 -27.67 11.59 36.58
C GLY A 134 -28.07 10.15 36.89
N THR A 135 -27.47 9.53 37.92
CA THR A 135 -27.80 8.19 38.40
C THR A 135 -29.25 8.14 38.93
N LYS A 136 -29.64 9.12 39.76
CA LYS A 136 -31.00 9.20 40.28
C LYS A 136 -32.05 9.39 39.18
N ALA A 137 -31.75 10.19 38.16
CA ALA A 137 -32.62 10.36 37.00
C ALA A 137 -32.73 9.08 36.13
N PHE A 138 -31.69 8.27 36.05
CA PHE A 138 -31.73 6.94 35.43
C PHE A 138 -32.60 5.99 36.26
N ASP A 139 -32.38 5.94 37.56
CA ASP A 139 -33.10 5.10 38.50
C ASP A 139 -34.61 5.39 38.47
N GLU A 140 -35.01 6.67 38.44
CA GLU A 140 -36.42 7.09 38.32
C GLU A 140 -37.08 6.60 37.02
N ARG A 141 -36.32 6.54 35.92
CA ARG A 141 -36.86 6.09 34.62
C ARG A 141 -36.91 4.58 34.48
N SER A 142 -35.93 3.88 35.03
CA SER A 142 -35.77 2.42 34.89
C SER A 142 -36.47 1.63 36.00
N GLY A 143 -36.81 2.28 37.12
CA GLY A 143 -37.27 1.60 38.34
C GLY A 143 -36.16 0.90 39.11
N TYR A 144 -34.90 1.09 38.70
CA TYR A 144 -33.73 0.57 39.39
C TYR A 144 -33.37 1.47 40.58
N ARG A 145 -32.56 0.97 41.51
CA ARG A 145 -31.99 1.77 42.58
C ARG A 145 -30.51 1.48 42.73
N SER A 146 -29.69 2.40 42.24
CA SER A 146 -28.25 2.36 42.35
C SER A 146 -27.80 2.81 43.76
N THR A 147 -27.52 1.86 44.63
CA THR A 147 -27.23 2.13 46.06
C THR A 147 -25.71 2.13 46.31
N SER A 148 -25.03 1.00 46.22
CA SER A 148 -23.61 0.90 46.50
C SER A 148 -22.78 0.95 45.23
N PHE A 149 -21.60 1.59 45.30
CA PHE A 149 -20.68 1.79 44.19
C PHE A 149 -19.26 1.44 44.59
N LEU A 150 -18.59 0.68 43.73
CA LEU A 150 -17.12 0.52 43.74
C LEU A 150 -16.59 0.98 42.39
N THR A 151 -15.80 2.06 42.37
CA THR A 151 -15.26 2.67 41.16
C THR A 151 -13.74 2.55 41.18
N VAL A 152 -13.15 1.83 40.23
CA VAL A 152 -11.75 1.40 40.21
C VAL A 152 -11.06 1.93 38.95
N PRO A 153 -9.98 2.71 39.09
CA PRO A 153 -9.22 3.18 37.93
C PRO A 153 -8.37 2.05 37.31
N LEU A 154 -8.39 1.94 35.99
CA LEU A 154 -7.53 1.03 35.22
C LEU A 154 -6.21 1.75 34.94
N LYS A 155 -5.15 1.37 35.64
CA LYS A 155 -3.81 1.98 35.52
C LYS A 155 -2.87 1.05 34.77
N ASN A 156 -2.25 1.57 33.72
CA ASN A 156 -1.21 0.84 32.99
C ASN A 156 0.10 0.74 33.80
N HIS A 157 1.13 0.12 33.23
CA HIS A 157 2.41 -0.10 33.87
C HIS A 157 3.20 1.20 34.22
N GLU A 158 2.84 2.33 33.59
CA GLU A 158 3.40 3.65 33.87
C GLU A 158 2.62 4.40 34.96
N GLY A 159 1.53 3.81 35.47
CA GLY A 159 0.62 4.44 36.43
C GLY A 159 -0.37 5.41 35.82
N ILE A 160 -0.47 5.44 34.48
CA ILE A 160 -1.43 6.28 33.75
C ILE A 160 -2.79 5.60 33.78
N VAL A 161 -3.85 6.37 34.10
CA VAL A 161 -5.22 5.88 34.04
C VAL A 161 -5.69 5.87 32.59
N ILE A 162 -5.96 4.67 32.06
CA ILE A 162 -6.46 4.44 30.69
C ILE A 162 -7.97 4.22 30.64
N GLY A 163 -8.60 3.98 31.77
CA GLY A 163 -10.04 3.76 31.89
C GLY A 163 -10.49 3.67 33.33
N VAL A 164 -11.77 3.44 33.52
CA VAL A 164 -12.41 3.27 34.83
C VAL A 164 -13.40 2.12 34.75
N MET A 165 -13.38 1.26 35.75
CA MET A 165 -14.40 0.23 35.97
C MET A 165 -15.29 0.66 37.12
N GLN A 166 -16.59 0.61 36.94
CA GLN A 166 -17.57 0.95 37.98
C GLN A 166 -18.53 -0.22 38.19
N LEU A 167 -18.57 -0.71 39.41
CA LEU A 167 -19.44 -1.80 39.85
C LEU A 167 -20.56 -1.20 40.74
N LEU A 168 -21.76 -1.72 40.62
CA LEU A 168 -22.94 -1.21 41.30
C LEU A 168 -23.69 -2.35 42.00
N ASN A 169 -24.20 -2.04 43.18
CA ASN A 169 -25.08 -2.89 43.95
C ASN A 169 -24.49 -4.29 44.21
N SER A 170 -23.51 -4.36 45.10
CA SER A 170 -23.08 -5.66 45.64
C SER A 170 -24.27 -6.32 46.33
N GLN A 171 -24.50 -7.60 46.11
CA GLN A 171 -25.62 -8.35 46.65
C GLN A 171 -25.13 -9.41 47.65
N ASP A 172 -25.84 -9.55 48.74
CA ASP A 172 -25.65 -10.67 49.63
C ASP A 172 -26.01 -11.97 48.93
N LYS A 173 -25.16 -12.97 49.00
CA LYS A 173 -25.31 -14.24 48.24
C LYS A 173 -26.50 -15.08 48.65
N ASP A 174 -26.94 -14.95 49.90
CA ASP A 174 -28.02 -15.77 50.48
C ASP A 174 -29.38 -15.08 50.33
N SER A 175 -29.45 -13.77 50.60
CA SER A 175 -30.69 -13.00 50.58
C SER A 175 -30.98 -12.27 49.28
N GLY A 176 -29.93 -11.96 48.48
CA GLY A 176 -30.03 -11.11 47.29
C GLY A 176 -30.24 -9.62 47.63
N GLU A 177 -30.16 -9.23 48.90
CA GLU A 177 -30.28 -7.83 49.29
C GLU A 177 -29.04 -7.05 48.88
N VAL A 178 -29.22 -5.78 48.46
CA VAL A 178 -28.09 -4.89 48.12
C VAL A 178 -27.39 -4.48 49.40
N ILE A 179 -26.08 -4.69 49.44
CA ILE A 179 -25.15 -4.38 50.52
C ILE A 179 -24.03 -3.46 50.05
N PRO A 180 -23.32 -2.74 50.94
CA PRO A 180 -22.07 -2.09 50.60
C PRO A 180 -21.03 -3.06 50.07
N PHE A 181 -20.09 -2.59 49.20
CA PHE A 181 -18.95 -3.39 48.80
C PHE A 181 -18.00 -3.60 49.99
N ASP A 182 -17.56 -4.83 50.18
CA ASP A 182 -16.64 -5.20 51.22
C ASP A 182 -15.24 -4.57 50.98
N PRO A 183 -14.75 -3.72 51.92
CA PRO A 183 -13.43 -3.12 51.75
C PRO A 183 -12.27 -4.13 51.66
N ASP A 184 -12.43 -5.33 52.22
CA ASP A 184 -11.43 -6.37 52.12
C ASP A 184 -11.27 -6.96 50.68
N MET A 185 -12.26 -6.73 49.84
CA MET A 185 -12.23 -7.10 48.43
C MET A 185 -11.52 -6.07 47.53
N GLU A 186 -11.38 -4.81 47.98
CA GLU A 186 -10.78 -3.74 47.17
C GLU A 186 -9.37 -4.10 46.66
N PRO A 187 -8.43 -4.65 47.47
CA PRO A 187 -7.12 -5.02 46.95
C PRO A 187 -7.14 -6.08 45.87
N LEU A 188 -8.11 -6.99 45.90
CA LEU A 188 -8.29 -8.02 44.89
C LEU A 188 -8.80 -7.43 43.58
N ILE A 189 -9.75 -6.52 43.66
CA ILE A 189 -10.31 -5.83 42.49
C ILE A 189 -9.29 -4.86 41.91
N ASP A 190 -8.48 -4.17 42.73
CA ASP A 190 -7.36 -3.34 42.27
C ASP A 190 -6.30 -4.17 41.51
N ALA A 191 -5.99 -5.38 42.00
CA ALA A 191 -5.09 -6.28 41.31
C ALA A 191 -5.65 -6.76 39.97
N LEU A 192 -6.95 -7.11 39.92
CA LEU A 192 -7.66 -7.44 38.69
C LEU A 192 -7.64 -6.25 37.70
N ALA A 193 -7.98 -5.06 38.18
CA ALA A 193 -7.99 -3.84 37.39
C ALA A 193 -6.60 -3.51 36.82
N SER A 194 -5.53 -3.75 37.58
CA SER A 194 -4.15 -3.55 37.12
C SER A 194 -3.78 -4.54 36.02
N GLN A 195 -4.11 -5.84 36.17
CA GLN A 195 -3.86 -6.83 35.11
C GLN A 195 -4.69 -6.54 33.86
N ALA A 196 -5.95 -6.15 34.04
CA ALA A 196 -6.83 -5.75 32.96
C ALA A 196 -6.29 -4.54 32.22
N ALA A 197 -5.85 -3.52 32.95
CA ALA A 197 -5.25 -2.31 32.37
C ALA A 197 -4.02 -2.64 31.52
N VAL A 198 -3.10 -3.48 32.00
CA VAL A 198 -1.91 -3.89 31.23
C VAL A 198 -2.32 -4.65 29.94
N SER A 199 -3.32 -5.53 30.02
CA SER A 199 -3.79 -6.27 28.84
C SER A 199 -4.45 -5.36 27.81
N LEU A 200 -5.28 -4.41 28.27
CA LEU A 200 -5.92 -3.40 27.41
C LEU A 200 -4.88 -2.45 26.78
N ASP A 201 -3.93 -1.95 27.57
CA ASP A 201 -2.87 -1.05 27.11
C ASP A 201 -2.02 -1.73 26.03
N ASN A 202 -1.64 -2.99 26.22
CA ASN A 202 -0.92 -3.76 25.23
C ASN A 202 -1.70 -3.91 23.91
N GLN A 203 -3.00 -4.17 23.99
CA GLN A 203 -3.83 -4.26 22.77
C GLN A 203 -3.98 -2.91 22.07
N MET A 204 -4.20 -1.84 22.83
CA MET A 204 -4.26 -0.49 22.27
C MET A 204 -2.95 -0.09 21.59
N LEU A 205 -1.80 -0.44 22.20
CA LEU A 205 -0.48 -0.20 21.62
C LEU A 205 -0.26 -1.00 20.32
N LEU A 206 -0.69 -2.28 20.28
CA LEU A 206 -0.58 -3.10 19.07
C LEU A 206 -1.45 -2.55 17.92
N GLU A 207 -2.66 -2.11 18.24
CA GLU A 207 -3.55 -1.50 17.23
C GLU A 207 -3.00 -0.15 16.75
N ALA A 208 -2.51 0.70 17.64
CA ALA A 208 -1.85 1.95 17.26
C ALA A 208 -0.59 1.72 16.41
N GLN A 209 0.19 0.68 16.72
CA GLN A 209 1.35 0.29 15.92
C GLN A 209 0.92 -0.16 14.51
N LYS A 210 -0.17 -0.93 14.40
CA LYS A 210 -0.71 -1.36 13.11
C LYS A 210 -1.19 -0.18 12.28
N GLN A 211 -1.97 0.72 12.88
CA GLN A 211 -2.44 1.96 12.22
C GLN A 211 -1.29 2.85 11.76
N LEU A 212 -0.23 2.97 12.57
CA LEU A 212 0.96 3.72 12.19
C LEU A 212 1.67 3.05 11.01
N LEU A 213 1.79 1.72 11.00
CA LEU A 213 2.38 0.98 9.88
C LEU A 213 1.56 1.18 8.60
N ASP A 214 0.23 1.06 8.67
CA ASP A 214 -0.67 1.29 7.54
C ASP A 214 -0.51 2.71 7.00
N ALA A 215 -0.49 3.72 7.87
CA ALA A 215 -0.27 5.11 7.48
C ALA A 215 1.09 5.35 6.81
N PHE A 216 2.16 4.69 7.28
CA PHE A 216 3.48 4.76 6.62
C PHE A 216 3.48 4.08 5.25
N ILE A 217 2.80 2.96 5.10
CA ILE A 217 2.67 2.25 3.83
C ILE A 217 1.91 3.12 2.81
N GLU A 218 0.79 3.70 3.22
CA GLU A 218 0.02 4.64 2.39
C GLU A 218 0.83 5.88 2.00
N LEU A 219 1.62 6.42 2.94
CA LEU A 219 2.51 7.55 2.66
C LEU A 219 3.58 7.19 1.62
N ILE A 220 4.22 6.02 1.75
CA ILE A 220 5.24 5.56 0.80
C ILE A 220 4.62 5.33 -0.59
N ALA A 221 3.47 4.64 -0.65
CA ALA A 221 2.75 4.39 -1.89
C ALA A 221 2.30 5.71 -2.56
N GLY A 222 1.77 6.65 -1.77
CA GLY A 222 1.42 7.99 -2.25
C GLY A 222 2.62 8.78 -2.77
N ALA A 223 3.80 8.64 -2.15
CA ALA A 223 5.03 9.28 -2.65
C ALA A 223 5.51 8.66 -3.97
N ILE A 224 5.30 7.35 -4.17
CA ILE A 224 5.59 6.66 -5.43
C ILE A 224 4.63 7.13 -6.53
N ASP A 225 3.33 7.19 -6.22
CA ASP A 225 2.32 7.71 -7.15
C ASP A 225 2.56 9.18 -7.51
N ALA A 226 3.00 9.99 -6.57
CA ALA A 226 3.33 11.41 -6.82
C ALA A 226 4.57 11.61 -7.70
N LYS A 227 5.43 10.60 -7.85
CA LYS A 227 6.63 10.66 -8.68
C LYS A 227 6.31 10.70 -10.17
N SER A 228 5.28 10.00 -10.60
CA SER A 228 4.80 10.04 -11.98
C SER A 228 3.32 10.45 -11.99
N PRO A 229 2.94 11.49 -12.73
CA PRO A 229 1.54 11.90 -12.85
C PRO A 229 0.65 10.80 -13.48
N TYR A 230 1.24 9.72 -13.96
CA TYR A 230 0.59 8.60 -14.66
C TYR A 230 0.31 7.39 -13.77
N THR A 231 0.72 7.43 -12.52
CA THR A 231 0.46 6.39 -11.51
C THR A 231 -0.52 6.85 -10.43
N GLY A 232 -1.14 8.04 -10.61
CA GLY A 232 -2.07 8.59 -9.64
C GLY A 232 -3.22 7.63 -9.31
N GLY A 233 -3.20 7.06 -8.09
CA GLY A 233 -4.19 6.11 -7.60
C GLY A 233 -3.98 4.65 -8.01
N HIS A 234 -2.95 4.30 -8.78
CA HIS A 234 -2.61 2.91 -9.10
C HIS A 234 -2.35 2.10 -7.82
N CYS A 235 -1.48 2.62 -6.95
CA CYS A 235 -1.15 1.98 -5.68
C CYS A 235 -2.35 1.82 -4.73
N GLN A 236 -3.46 2.55 -4.95
CA GLN A 236 -4.71 2.40 -4.20
C GLN A 236 -5.66 1.39 -4.85
N ARG A 237 -5.73 1.36 -6.19
CA ARG A 237 -6.69 0.52 -6.93
C ARG A 237 -6.27 -0.93 -7.02
N VAL A 238 -4.96 -1.22 -7.20
CA VAL A 238 -4.45 -2.60 -7.28
C VAL A 238 -4.72 -3.39 -6.00
N PRO A 239 -4.47 -2.88 -4.77
CA PRO A 239 -4.83 -3.60 -3.54
C PRO A 239 -6.31 -3.93 -3.44
N GLU A 240 -7.19 -3.03 -3.85
CA GLU A 240 -8.64 -3.27 -3.81
C GLU A 240 -9.04 -4.38 -4.78
N LEU A 241 -8.57 -4.32 -6.03
CA LEU A 241 -8.85 -5.36 -7.02
C LEU A 241 -8.27 -6.72 -6.59
N THR A 242 -7.06 -6.71 -6.02
CA THR A 242 -6.43 -7.91 -5.46
C THR A 242 -7.29 -8.55 -4.37
N LYS A 243 -7.83 -7.75 -3.44
CA LYS A 243 -8.75 -8.24 -2.40
C LYS A 243 -10.05 -8.78 -2.97
N MET A 244 -10.65 -8.09 -3.97
CA MET A 244 -11.89 -8.54 -4.61
C MET A 244 -11.70 -9.92 -5.27
N LEU A 245 -10.61 -10.12 -6.03
CA LEU A 245 -10.34 -11.40 -6.67
C LEU A 245 -9.96 -12.50 -5.66
N ALA A 246 -9.17 -12.16 -4.62
CA ALA A 246 -8.86 -13.10 -3.55
C ALA A 246 -10.12 -13.55 -2.80
N ARG A 247 -11.07 -12.64 -2.55
CA ARG A 247 -12.37 -12.98 -1.95
C ARG A 247 -13.15 -13.94 -2.83
N ALA A 248 -13.24 -13.64 -4.13
CA ALA A 248 -13.90 -14.53 -5.07
C ALA A 248 -13.25 -15.92 -5.13
N ALA A 249 -11.93 -16.02 -4.91
CA ALA A 249 -11.22 -17.30 -4.84
C ALA A 249 -11.52 -18.06 -3.54
N CYS A 250 -11.57 -17.39 -2.39
CA CYS A 250 -11.96 -18.00 -1.10
C CYS A 250 -13.42 -18.50 -1.09
N ASP A 251 -14.31 -17.83 -1.83
CA ASP A 251 -15.74 -18.18 -1.91
C ASP A 251 -16.01 -19.42 -2.81
N GLN A 252 -14.97 -19.97 -3.49
CA GLN A 252 -15.14 -21.14 -4.35
C GLN A 252 -15.31 -22.42 -3.53
N THR A 253 -16.40 -23.14 -3.79
CA THR A 253 -16.67 -24.47 -3.18
C THR A 253 -16.27 -25.62 -4.08
N GLU A 254 -15.97 -25.36 -5.35
CA GLU A 254 -15.59 -26.34 -6.37
C GLU A 254 -14.40 -25.81 -7.20
N GLY A 255 -13.80 -26.67 -8.01
CA GLY A 255 -12.70 -26.29 -8.90
C GLY A 255 -11.34 -26.16 -8.22
N PRO A 256 -10.37 -25.48 -8.86
CA PRO A 256 -8.99 -25.45 -8.39
C PRO A 256 -8.79 -24.65 -7.10
N PHE A 257 -9.71 -23.75 -6.75
CA PHE A 257 -9.60 -22.88 -5.57
C PHE A 257 -10.47 -23.31 -4.39
N LYS A 258 -11.16 -24.46 -4.46
CA LYS A 258 -12.07 -24.95 -3.41
C LYS A 258 -11.45 -25.08 -2.01
N ASP A 259 -10.15 -25.28 -1.95
CA ASP A 259 -9.39 -25.43 -0.70
C ASP A 259 -8.55 -24.16 -0.40
N PHE A 260 -8.73 -23.10 -1.18
CA PHE A 260 -8.04 -21.83 -0.98
C PHE A 260 -8.82 -20.96 0.01
N ASP A 261 -8.17 -20.61 1.10
CA ASP A 261 -8.69 -19.68 2.10
C ASP A 261 -7.55 -18.85 2.67
N LEU A 262 -7.87 -17.70 3.21
CA LEU A 262 -6.94 -16.77 3.82
C LEU A 262 -7.37 -16.45 5.25
N THR A 263 -6.46 -16.65 6.21
CA THR A 263 -6.63 -16.18 7.58
C THR A 263 -6.60 -14.64 7.64
N GLU A 264 -7.05 -14.05 8.76
CA GLU A 264 -6.98 -12.59 8.98
C GLU A 264 -5.56 -12.03 8.77
N ASP A 265 -4.55 -12.74 9.29
CA ASP A 265 -3.14 -12.39 9.08
C ASP A 265 -2.75 -12.40 7.60
N GLN A 266 -3.20 -13.40 6.84
CA GLN A 266 -2.90 -13.51 5.41
C GLN A 266 -3.64 -12.46 4.58
N TRP A 267 -4.85 -12.06 4.96
CA TRP A 267 -5.56 -10.93 4.37
C TRP A 267 -4.79 -9.63 4.58
N TYR A 268 -4.23 -9.43 5.77
CA TYR A 268 -3.42 -8.27 6.06
C TYR A 268 -2.08 -8.31 5.31
N GLU A 269 -1.44 -9.48 5.22
CA GLU A 269 -0.22 -9.70 4.43
C GLU A 269 -0.45 -9.38 2.94
N LEU A 270 -1.56 -9.83 2.36
CA LEU A 270 -1.97 -9.52 1.00
C LEU A 270 -2.22 -8.02 0.79
N HIS A 271 -2.85 -7.36 1.76
CA HIS A 271 -3.09 -5.93 1.74
C HIS A 271 -1.78 -5.14 1.66
N ILE A 272 -0.83 -5.43 2.54
CA ILE A 272 0.48 -4.76 2.56
C ILE A 272 1.25 -5.04 1.26
N ALA A 273 1.24 -6.28 0.77
CA ALA A 273 1.89 -6.63 -0.48
C ALA A 273 1.32 -5.85 -1.66
N GLY A 274 -0.02 -5.68 -1.72
CA GLY A 274 -0.68 -4.89 -2.74
C GLY A 274 -0.28 -3.42 -2.73
N TRP A 275 -0.17 -2.80 -1.56
CA TRP A 275 0.26 -1.41 -1.45
C TRP A 275 1.74 -1.19 -1.81
N LEU A 276 2.60 -2.17 -1.56
CA LEU A 276 4.05 -2.05 -1.72
C LEU A 276 4.59 -2.77 -2.97
N HIS A 277 3.72 -3.38 -3.80
CA HIS A 277 4.16 -4.20 -4.94
C HIS A 277 5.12 -3.47 -5.88
N ASP A 278 4.94 -2.18 -6.02
CA ASP A 278 5.66 -1.29 -6.92
C ASP A 278 6.63 -0.33 -6.22
N CYS A 279 6.96 -0.55 -4.94
CA CYS A 279 7.80 0.39 -4.19
C CYS A 279 9.19 0.62 -4.82
N GLY A 280 9.71 -0.32 -5.59
CA GLY A 280 10.94 -0.19 -6.34
C GLY A 280 10.91 0.84 -7.47
N LYS A 281 9.74 1.26 -7.97
CA LYS A 281 9.60 2.32 -8.99
C LYS A 281 10.23 3.64 -8.56
N VAL A 282 10.42 3.86 -7.25
CA VAL A 282 11.15 5.03 -6.73
C VAL A 282 12.56 5.16 -7.30
N THR A 283 13.19 4.04 -7.69
CA THR A 283 14.57 4.00 -8.23
C THR A 283 14.64 4.19 -9.75
N THR A 284 13.51 4.15 -10.46
CA THR A 284 13.47 4.33 -11.91
C THR A 284 13.40 5.82 -12.23
N PRO A 285 14.27 6.35 -13.10
CA PRO A 285 14.23 7.76 -13.49
C PRO A 285 12.92 8.11 -14.21
N GLU A 286 12.35 9.28 -13.91
CA GLU A 286 11.08 9.76 -14.50
C GLU A 286 11.12 9.77 -16.02
N TYR A 287 12.20 10.30 -16.60
CA TYR A 287 12.38 10.37 -18.06
C TYR A 287 12.42 9.00 -18.75
N VAL A 288 12.59 7.91 -18.00
CA VAL A 288 12.53 6.53 -18.54
C VAL A 288 11.09 6.01 -18.43
N VAL A 289 10.44 6.21 -17.28
CA VAL A 289 9.05 5.77 -17.05
C VAL A 289 8.09 6.48 -17.98
N ASP A 290 8.28 7.79 -18.14
CA ASP A 290 7.36 8.68 -18.87
C ASP A 290 7.81 8.93 -20.32
N LYS A 291 8.79 8.18 -20.85
CA LYS A 291 9.36 8.37 -22.17
C LYS A 291 8.31 8.25 -23.28
N ALA A 292 7.89 9.40 -23.82
CA ALA A 292 6.83 9.50 -24.82
C ALA A 292 7.32 9.32 -26.26
N THR A 293 8.59 9.71 -26.54
CA THR A 293 9.20 9.64 -27.87
C THR A 293 10.55 8.92 -27.83
N LYS A 294 11.02 8.41 -28.97
CA LYS A 294 12.25 7.61 -29.03
C LYS A 294 13.52 8.38 -28.67
N LEU A 295 13.61 9.66 -29.03
CA LEU A 295 14.77 10.54 -28.73
C LEU A 295 14.64 11.26 -27.39
N GLU A 296 13.53 11.09 -26.67
CA GLU A 296 13.30 11.76 -25.40
C GLU A 296 14.25 11.25 -24.30
N THR A 297 14.72 12.21 -23.52
CA THR A 297 15.43 12.02 -22.26
C THR A 297 14.82 12.98 -21.24
N ILE A 298 15.55 13.93 -20.66
CA ILE A 298 15.00 15.04 -19.88
C ILE A 298 14.23 16.02 -20.79
N PHE A 299 14.61 16.09 -22.06
CA PHE A 299 13.90 16.79 -23.13
C PHE A 299 13.99 15.98 -24.42
N ASP A 300 13.09 16.26 -25.38
CA ASP A 300 13.09 15.54 -26.67
C ASP A 300 14.18 16.11 -27.58
N ARG A 301 15.21 15.29 -27.88
CA ARG A 301 16.36 15.64 -28.72
C ARG A 301 15.99 15.83 -30.20
N ILE A 302 14.77 15.57 -30.61
CA ILE A 302 14.28 15.93 -31.95
C ILE A 302 14.45 17.43 -32.24
N HIS A 303 14.47 18.26 -31.19
CA HIS A 303 14.71 19.70 -31.35
C HIS A 303 16.14 20.01 -31.79
N GLU A 304 17.14 19.26 -31.32
CA GLU A 304 18.53 19.37 -31.82
C GLU A 304 18.63 18.88 -33.25
N VAL A 305 17.97 17.77 -33.57
CA VAL A 305 17.90 17.25 -34.95
C VAL A 305 17.29 18.31 -35.87
N ARG A 306 16.18 18.92 -35.49
CA ARG A 306 15.56 20.01 -36.25
C ARG A 306 16.55 21.15 -36.55
N MET A 307 17.31 21.58 -35.54
CA MET A 307 18.29 22.64 -35.72
C MET A 307 19.40 22.27 -36.72
N ARG A 308 19.84 21.00 -36.75
CA ARG A 308 20.81 20.52 -37.75
C ARG A 308 20.23 20.54 -39.17
N PHE A 309 18.97 20.18 -39.36
CA PHE A 309 18.27 20.32 -40.63
C PHE A 309 18.14 21.81 -41.06
N GLU A 310 17.85 22.73 -40.12
CA GLU A 310 17.83 24.16 -40.40
C GLU A 310 19.21 24.67 -40.83
N VAL A 311 20.31 24.18 -40.25
CA VAL A 311 21.68 24.49 -40.67
C VAL A 311 21.89 24.02 -42.11
N LEU A 312 21.55 22.76 -42.45
CA LEU A 312 21.69 22.25 -43.83
C LEU A 312 20.89 23.07 -44.84
N LYS A 313 19.71 23.53 -44.51
CA LYS A 313 18.90 24.40 -45.37
C LYS A 313 19.62 25.73 -45.62
N ARG A 314 20.23 26.35 -44.59
CA ARG A 314 21.05 27.57 -44.72
C ARG A 314 22.32 27.34 -45.56
N ASP A 315 22.98 26.18 -45.37
CA ASP A 315 24.14 25.81 -46.18
C ASP A 315 23.78 25.64 -47.66
N ALA A 316 22.61 25.04 -47.97
CA ALA A 316 22.08 24.95 -49.31
C ALA A 316 21.79 26.33 -49.94
N GLU A 317 21.19 27.25 -49.18
CA GLU A 317 20.96 28.66 -49.60
C GLU A 317 22.29 29.39 -49.86
N ILE A 318 23.29 29.24 -48.98
CA ILE A 318 24.61 29.83 -49.12
C ILE A 318 25.31 29.27 -50.39
N LYS A 319 25.26 27.96 -50.59
CA LYS A 319 25.82 27.30 -51.78
C LYS A 319 25.18 27.83 -53.07
N TYR A 320 23.87 27.99 -53.08
CA TYR A 320 23.14 28.61 -54.20
C TYR A 320 23.63 30.02 -54.46
N LEU A 321 23.72 30.88 -53.46
CA LEU A 321 24.13 32.28 -53.60
C LEU A 321 25.57 32.39 -54.10
N GLN A 322 26.48 31.56 -53.61
CA GLN A 322 27.87 31.50 -54.08
C GLN A 322 27.92 31.07 -55.53
N ALA A 323 27.26 29.97 -55.91
CA ALA A 323 27.24 29.51 -57.30
C ALA A 323 26.64 30.52 -58.29
N ARG A 324 25.64 31.29 -57.83
CA ARG A 324 25.05 32.41 -58.59
C ARG A 324 26.02 33.56 -58.79
N LEU A 325 26.81 33.92 -57.76
CA LEU A 325 27.85 34.95 -57.83
C LEU A 325 28.99 34.53 -58.78
N ASP A 326 29.28 33.25 -58.86
CA ASP A 326 30.27 32.67 -59.77
C ASP A 326 29.78 32.56 -61.23
N GLY A 327 28.55 33.06 -61.52
CA GLY A 327 28.00 33.19 -62.88
C GLY A 327 27.30 31.91 -63.40
N GLY A 328 26.84 31.03 -62.51
CA GLY A 328 26.06 29.83 -62.89
C GLY A 328 24.67 30.19 -63.41
N ASP A 329 24.04 29.22 -64.09
CA ASP A 329 22.65 29.33 -64.61
C ASP A 329 21.65 29.47 -63.45
N GLU A 330 21.07 30.67 -63.29
CA GLU A 330 20.17 31.04 -62.19
C GLU A 330 18.92 30.13 -62.14
N ALA A 331 18.33 29.81 -63.29
CA ALA A 331 17.13 28.98 -63.37
C ALA A 331 17.40 27.56 -62.88
N LYS A 332 18.52 26.98 -63.32
CA LYS A 332 18.98 25.66 -62.88
C LYS A 332 19.34 25.65 -61.40
N LEU A 333 20.15 26.62 -60.96
CA LEU A 333 20.56 26.71 -59.55
C LEU A 333 19.38 26.90 -58.61
N LYS A 334 18.35 27.64 -59.01
CA LYS A 334 17.13 27.78 -58.24
C LYS A 334 16.32 26.51 -58.16
N ALA A 335 16.20 25.78 -59.30
CA ALA A 335 15.51 24.50 -59.32
C ALA A 335 16.24 23.45 -58.42
N ASP A 336 17.59 23.42 -58.47
CA ASP A 336 18.41 22.54 -57.64
C ASP A 336 18.23 22.87 -56.14
N LEU A 337 18.20 24.16 -55.77
CA LEU A 337 17.94 24.59 -54.38
C LEU A 337 16.56 24.15 -53.92
N ASP A 338 15.50 24.44 -54.73
CA ASP A 338 14.13 24.11 -54.36
C ASP A 338 13.95 22.61 -54.17
N ALA A 339 14.61 21.79 -55.00
CA ALA A 339 14.64 20.32 -54.86
C ALA A 339 15.34 19.85 -53.58
N GLU A 340 16.51 20.45 -53.25
CA GLU A 340 17.23 20.11 -52.00
C GLU A 340 16.48 20.52 -50.75
N LEU A 341 15.86 21.71 -50.72
CA LEU A 341 15.01 22.18 -49.61
C LEU A 341 13.81 21.25 -49.39
N ALA A 342 13.15 20.84 -50.49
CA ALA A 342 12.01 19.90 -50.42
C ALA A 342 12.45 18.54 -49.91
N ALA A 343 13.62 18.02 -50.33
CA ALA A 343 14.18 16.77 -49.83
C ALA A 343 14.50 16.83 -48.33
N LEU A 344 15.09 17.94 -47.86
CA LEU A 344 15.38 18.13 -46.42
C LEU A 344 14.09 18.21 -45.58
N ASP A 345 13.05 18.87 -46.11
CA ASP A 345 11.75 18.92 -45.44
C ASP A 345 11.10 17.55 -45.32
N ASP A 346 11.14 16.74 -46.39
CA ASP A 346 10.61 15.36 -46.40
C ASP A 346 11.40 14.43 -45.48
N ASP A 347 12.73 14.54 -45.49
CA ASP A 347 13.61 13.77 -44.59
C ASP A 347 13.35 14.10 -43.14
N TYR A 348 13.21 15.40 -42.78
CA TYR A 348 12.92 15.80 -41.41
C TYR A 348 11.51 15.32 -40.97
N ALA A 349 10.51 15.45 -41.82
CA ALA A 349 9.14 14.99 -41.52
C ALA A 349 9.14 13.48 -41.22
N PHE A 350 9.91 12.70 -42.01
CA PHE A 350 10.06 11.26 -41.81
C PHE A 350 10.76 10.93 -40.47
N ILE A 351 11.85 11.62 -40.13
CA ILE A 351 12.54 11.42 -38.84
C ILE A 351 11.62 11.77 -37.68
N ALA A 352 10.87 12.87 -37.79
CA ALA A 352 9.90 13.28 -36.78
C ALA A 352 8.77 12.24 -36.56
N GLU A 353 8.27 11.63 -37.65
CA GLU A 353 7.33 10.51 -37.59
C GLU A 353 7.94 9.32 -36.85
N CYS A 354 9.16 8.92 -37.22
CA CYS A 354 9.87 7.82 -36.56
C CYS A 354 10.09 8.07 -35.06
N ASN A 355 10.31 9.32 -34.65
CA ASN A 355 10.52 9.69 -33.25
C ASN A 355 9.28 9.46 -32.36
N VAL A 356 8.08 9.66 -32.88
CA VAL A 356 6.84 9.44 -32.14
C VAL A 356 6.68 7.97 -31.74
N GLY A 357 7.29 7.06 -32.50
CA GLY A 357 7.19 5.62 -32.27
C GLY A 357 5.86 5.04 -32.75
N GLY A 358 5.77 3.72 -32.75
CA GLY A 358 4.59 2.99 -33.21
C GLY A 358 4.66 1.53 -32.80
N GLU A 359 3.64 0.76 -33.19
CA GLU A 359 3.59 -0.68 -32.89
C GLU A 359 4.61 -1.50 -33.68
N PHE A 360 5.02 -0.99 -34.84
CA PHE A 360 5.99 -1.69 -35.70
C PHE A 360 6.83 -0.71 -36.52
N MET A 361 8.13 -0.94 -36.57
CA MET A 361 9.10 -0.24 -37.43
C MET A 361 9.53 -1.20 -38.55
N ALA A 362 9.11 -0.95 -39.77
CA ALA A 362 9.43 -1.79 -40.92
C ALA A 362 10.90 -1.59 -41.36
N ASP A 363 11.49 -2.61 -41.99
CA ASP A 363 12.91 -2.61 -42.40
C ASP A 363 13.25 -1.49 -43.40
N ASP A 364 12.33 -1.16 -44.30
CA ASP A 364 12.48 -0.05 -45.25
C ASP A 364 12.56 1.31 -44.56
N LYS A 365 11.85 1.48 -43.43
CA LYS A 365 11.96 2.69 -42.59
C LYS A 365 13.32 2.75 -41.90
N VAL A 366 13.83 1.62 -41.40
CA VAL A 366 15.16 1.55 -40.80
C VAL A 366 16.24 1.92 -41.81
N GLU A 367 16.15 1.38 -43.04
CA GLU A 367 17.09 1.72 -44.14
C GLU A 367 17.01 3.22 -44.48
N ARG A 368 15.85 3.81 -44.52
CA ARG A 368 15.67 5.25 -44.78
C ARG A 368 16.25 6.10 -43.64
N VAL A 369 16.07 5.73 -42.39
CA VAL A 369 16.74 6.42 -41.26
C VAL A 369 18.26 6.42 -41.45
N ALA A 370 18.86 5.25 -41.81
CA ALA A 370 20.29 5.12 -42.04
C ALA A 370 20.77 6.02 -43.20
N GLN A 371 20.02 6.09 -44.32
CA GLN A 371 20.36 6.96 -45.46
C GLN A 371 20.32 8.44 -45.08
N ILE A 372 19.31 8.89 -44.31
CA ILE A 372 19.19 10.26 -43.84
C ILE A 372 20.32 10.58 -42.86
N ALA A 373 20.63 9.66 -41.96
CA ALA A 373 21.71 9.80 -40.98
C ALA A 373 23.08 10.04 -41.64
N ASP A 374 23.32 9.45 -42.83
CA ASP A 374 24.58 9.59 -43.58
C ASP A 374 24.81 10.99 -44.17
N ARG A 375 23.80 11.86 -44.23
CA ARG A 375 24.00 13.26 -44.59
C ARG A 375 25.04 13.91 -43.67
N GLU A 376 25.79 14.86 -44.21
CA GLU A 376 26.87 15.52 -43.47
C GLU A 376 26.53 17.00 -43.22
N TRP A 377 26.93 17.48 -42.07
CA TRP A 377 26.84 18.89 -41.71
C TRP A 377 28.16 19.37 -41.10
N THR A 378 28.39 20.67 -41.06
CA THR A 378 29.65 21.21 -40.58
C THR A 378 29.47 21.94 -39.26
N ARG A 379 30.15 21.46 -38.23
CA ARG A 379 30.21 22.10 -36.91
C ARG A 379 31.46 22.99 -36.79
N THR A 380 31.25 24.24 -36.34
CA THR A 380 32.31 25.24 -36.15
C THR A 380 32.61 25.56 -34.68
N LEU A 381 31.82 25.05 -33.76
CA LEU A 381 32.00 25.24 -32.33
C LEU A 381 32.50 23.95 -31.67
N SER A 382 33.31 24.06 -30.61
CA SER A 382 33.74 22.88 -29.82
C SER A 382 32.57 22.24 -29.11
N ASP A 383 32.48 20.92 -29.15
CA ASP A 383 31.51 20.11 -28.43
C ASP A 383 31.96 19.77 -27.00
N ARG A 384 33.09 20.35 -26.55
CA ARG A 384 33.66 20.12 -25.22
C ARG A 384 33.54 21.32 -24.28
N ILE A 385 32.84 22.36 -24.70
CA ILE A 385 32.63 23.58 -23.92
C ILE A 385 31.21 23.57 -23.39
N GLY A 386 31.03 23.89 -22.10
CA GLY A 386 29.72 24.04 -21.49
C GLY A 386 29.00 22.73 -21.14
N ILE A 387 29.70 21.61 -21.11
CA ILE A 387 29.20 20.27 -20.78
C ILE A 387 29.50 19.91 -19.31
N SER A 388 28.78 18.92 -18.78
CA SER A 388 29.01 18.39 -17.42
C SER A 388 30.35 17.66 -17.32
N TYR A 389 30.84 17.50 -16.08
CA TYR A 389 32.08 16.74 -15.83
C TYR A 389 32.01 15.30 -16.36
N ASP A 390 30.88 14.63 -16.14
CA ASP A 390 30.71 13.23 -16.57
C ASP A 390 30.65 13.11 -18.09
N GLU A 391 30.04 14.08 -18.78
CA GLU A 391 30.04 14.13 -20.24
C GLU A 391 31.44 14.42 -20.78
N ALA A 392 32.16 15.38 -20.18
CA ALA A 392 33.54 15.68 -20.54
C ALA A 392 34.42 14.43 -20.44
N LYS A 393 34.31 13.69 -19.32
CA LYS A 393 35.06 12.44 -19.14
C LYS A 393 34.70 11.36 -20.17
N ARG A 394 33.44 11.25 -20.62
CA ARG A 394 33.06 10.36 -21.71
C ARG A 394 33.68 10.80 -23.03
N ARG A 395 33.68 12.12 -23.30
CA ARG A 395 34.24 12.69 -24.53
C ARG A 395 35.79 12.60 -24.62
N GLU A 396 36.50 12.51 -23.50
CA GLU A 396 37.94 12.29 -23.43
C GLU A 396 38.38 10.91 -23.98
N ARG A 397 37.44 9.97 -24.13
CA ARG A 397 37.72 8.64 -24.74
C ARG A 397 38.17 8.74 -26.21
N GLN A 398 37.91 9.85 -26.90
CA GLN A 398 38.36 10.12 -28.23
C GLN A 398 39.00 11.51 -28.31
N PRO A 399 39.99 11.72 -29.21
CA PRO A 399 40.58 13.05 -29.41
C PRO A 399 39.54 14.03 -29.92
N GLU A 400 39.68 15.32 -29.55
CA GLU A 400 38.83 16.38 -30.05
C GLU A 400 39.02 16.57 -31.55
N ALA A 401 37.91 16.67 -32.29
CA ALA A 401 37.96 16.95 -33.71
C ALA A 401 38.43 18.37 -34.00
N ALA A 402 39.31 18.55 -34.98
CA ALA A 402 39.72 19.87 -35.45
C ALA A 402 38.53 20.60 -36.07
N LEU A 403 38.37 21.89 -35.74
CA LEU A 403 37.31 22.72 -36.29
C LEU A 403 37.77 23.46 -37.59
N PRO A 404 36.89 23.57 -38.57
CA PRO A 404 35.54 23.06 -38.67
C PRO A 404 35.52 21.51 -38.80
N ALA A 405 34.58 20.84 -38.08
CA ALA A 405 34.42 19.41 -38.11
C ALA A 405 33.20 19.01 -38.95
N THR A 406 33.39 18.04 -39.86
CA THR A 406 32.29 17.43 -40.60
C THR A 406 31.72 16.25 -39.79
N GLU A 407 30.44 16.27 -39.51
CA GLU A 407 29.73 15.28 -38.71
C GLU A 407 28.55 14.71 -39.49
N LYS A 408 28.14 13.49 -39.17
CA LYS A 408 26.90 12.91 -39.66
C LYS A 408 25.70 13.64 -39.08
N LEU A 409 24.62 13.77 -39.85
CA LEU A 409 23.39 14.45 -39.44
C LEU A 409 22.75 13.79 -38.23
N LEU A 410 22.71 12.43 -38.22
CA LEU A 410 22.37 11.61 -37.08
C LEU A 410 23.48 10.59 -36.84
N ALA A 411 23.80 10.32 -35.58
CA ALA A 411 24.88 9.40 -35.26
C ALA A 411 24.65 8.72 -33.88
N ASP A 412 25.18 7.49 -33.80
CA ASP A 412 25.35 6.81 -32.51
C ASP A 412 26.79 7.08 -32.04
N ARG A 413 26.93 8.17 -31.29
CA ARG A 413 28.25 8.61 -30.83
C ARG A 413 28.64 7.88 -29.54
N TYR A 414 29.92 7.64 -29.36
CA TYR A 414 30.49 6.95 -28.19
C TYR A 414 30.18 7.68 -26.87
N ASP A 415 30.02 9.01 -26.87
CA ASP A 415 29.69 9.82 -25.70
C ASP A 415 28.20 9.69 -25.30
N GLN A 416 27.37 9.19 -26.20
CA GLN A 416 25.96 8.88 -25.96
C GLN A 416 25.73 7.51 -25.30
N VAL A 417 26.78 6.67 -25.24
CA VAL A 417 26.73 5.39 -24.56
C VAL A 417 27.21 5.55 -23.12
N ILE A 418 26.33 5.22 -22.16
CA ILE A 418 26.64 5.22 -20.73
C ILE A 418 26.90 3.78 -20.31
N GLU A 419 28.17 3.51 -19.95
CA GLU A 419 28.60 2.18 -19.52
C GLU A 419 28.10 1.83 -18.13
N ARG A 420 27.95 0.54 -17.85
CA ARG A 420 27.65 0.04 -16.52
C ARG A 420 28.89 0.09 -15.65
N GLU A 421 28.74 0.55 -14.43
CA GLU A 421 29.75 0.42 -13.40
C GLU A 421 29.60 -0.93 -12.66
N ALA A 422 30.61 -1.32 -11.89
CA ALA A 422 30.58 -2.59 -11.14
C ALA A 422 29.35 -2.73 -10.22
N GLN A 423 28.87 -1.62 -9.68
CA GLN A 423 27.68 -1.57 -8.84
C GLN A 423 26.35 -1.73 -9.61
N ASP A 424 26.36 -1.52 -10.93
CA ASP A 424 25.20 -1.70 -11.81
C ASP A 424 25.07 -3.16 -12.30
N LEU A 425 26.04 -4.01 -11.97
CA LEU A 425 26.04 -5.41 -12.37
C LEU A 425 25.32 -6.27 -11.33
N MET A 426 24.54 -7.22 -11.81
CA MET A 426 23.92 -8.24 -10.96
C MET A 426 24.93 -9.38 -10.77
N PRO A 427 25.35 -9.70 -9.51
CA PRO A 427 26.19 -10.88 -9.30
C PRO A 427 25.48 -12.16 -9.74
N ALA A 428 26.20 -13.07 -10.40
CA ALA A 428 25.63 -14.33 -10.87
C ALA A 428 25.17 -15.24 -9.71
N ASP A 429 25.76 -15.08 -8.54
CA ASP A 429 25.45 -15.79 -7.29
C ASP A 429 24.54 -14.98 -6.35
N ASN A 430 23.71 -14.06 -6.91
CA ASN A 430 22.83 -13.26 -6.09
C ASN A 430 21.86 -14.14 -5.27
N ARG A 431 21.76 -13.85 -3.98
CA ARG A 431 20.94 -14.63 -3.04
C ARG A 431 19.44 -14.61 -3.33
N TRP A 432 18.99 -13.69 -4.18
CA TRP A 432 17.56 -13.50 -4.50
C TRP A 432 17.09 -14.34 -5.70
N GLY A 433 18.04 -14.97 -6.43
CA GLY A 433 17.72 -15.79 -7.60
C GLY A 433 17.30 -14.97 -8.83
N PHE A 434 17.67 -13.68 -8.91
CA PHE A 434 17.38 -12.87 -10.10
C PHE A 434 18.15 -13.38 -11.32
N ASN A 435 17.46 -13.51 -12.46
CA ASN A 435 18.01 -14.06 -13.70
C ASN A 435 17.76 -13.17 -14.92
N MET A 436 17.39 -11.91 -14.72
CA MET A 436 17.17 -10.96 -15.82
C MET A 436 18.43 -10.80 -16.70
N THR A 437 18.23 -10.82 -18.02
CA THR A 437 19.31 -10.49 -18.96
C THR A 437 19.67 -9.03 -18.83
N VAL A 438 20.91 -8.76 -18.44
CA VAL A 438 21.44 -7.40 -18.26
C VAL A 438 21.99 -6.91 -19.60
N PRO A 439 21.50 -5.79 -20.18
CA PRO A 439 22.06 -5.20 -21.39
C PRO A 439 23.52 -4.77 -21.17
N GLU A 440 24.31 -4.75 -22.24
CA GLU A 440 25.73 -4.38 -22.20
C GLU A 440 25.94 -2.99 -21.60
N HIS A 441 25.11 -2.03 -21.99
CA HIS A 441 25.21 -0.64 -21.55
C HIS A 441 24.16 -0.32 -20.48
N LYS A 442 24.46 0.69 -19.64
CA LYS A 442 23.48 1.22 -18.67
C LYS A 442 22.40 2.00 -19.40
N PHE A 443 22.80 2.88 -20.35
CA PHE A 443 21.92 3.56 -21.28
C PHE A 443 22.62 3.72 -22.64
N ASN A 444 21.88 3.58 -23.72
CA ASN A 444 22.32 3.91 -25.06
C ASN A 444 21.43 5.03 -25.62
N LEU A 445 21.99 6.24 -25.67
CA LEU A 445 21.32 7.44 -26.17
C LEU A 445 21.63 7.71 -27.65
N GLY A 446 22.18 6.74 -28.41
CA GLY A 446 22.43 6.83 -29.83
C GLY A 446 21.18 7.25 -30.59
N GLU A 447 21.30 8.17 -31.57
CA GLU A 447 20.14 8.71 -32.27
C GLU A 447 19.57 7.71 -33.26
N VAL A 448 20.41 7.07 -34.06
CA VAL A 448 20.00 6.06 -35.04
C VAL A 448 19.46 4.83 -34.30
N TYR A 449 20.18 4.38 -33.25
CA TYR A 449 19.78 3.27 -32.40
C TYR A 449 18.36 3.46 -31.86
N ASN A 450 18.08 4.61 -31.24
CA ASN A 450 16.77 4.88 -30.67
C ASN A 450 15.68 5.05 -31.74
N LEU A 451 15.93 5.77 -32.84
CA LEU A 451 14.97 5.95 -33.93
C LEU A 451 14.58 4.61 -34.57
N CYS A 452 15.48 3.64 -34.61
CA CYS A 452 15.27 2.31 -35.19
C CYS A 452 14.63 1.30 -34.22
N ILE A 453 14.21 1.69 -33.01
CA ILE A 453 13.51 0.79 -32.08
C ILE A 453 12.28 0.20 -32.78
N GLY A 454 12.18 -1.13 -32.79
CA GLY A 454 11.18 -1.88 -33.56
C GLY A 454 9.75 -1.69 -33.03
N ARG A 455 9.57 -1.50 -31.72
CA ARG A 455 8.25 -1.36 -31.09
C ARG A 455 8.26 -0.41 -29.90
N GLY A 456 7.39 0.58 -29.93
CA GLY A 456 7.26 1.61 -28.87
C GLY A 456 8.43 2.59 -28.90
N THR A 457 8.75 3.15 -27.74
CA THR A 457 9.73 4.23 -27.55
C THR A 457 10.94 3.82 -26.73
N LEU A 458 10.91 2.67 -26.05
CA LEU A 458 11.90 2.23 -25.07
C LEU A 458 12.97 1.35 -25.72
N SER A 459 14.25 1.67 -25.49
CA SER A 459 15.38 0.81 -25.83
C SER A 459 15.43 -0.44 -24.90
N GLU A 460 16.35 -1.38 -25.17
CA GLU A 460 16.57 -2.54 -24.30
C GLU A 460 17.04 -2.10 -22.91
N GLU A 461 17.90 -1.09 -22.84
CA GLU A 461 18.40 -0.50 -21.60
C GLU A 461 17.29 0.18 -20.81
N ASP A 462 16.40 0.92 -21.49
CA ASP A 462 15.25 1.57 -20.87
C ASP A 462 14.29 0.52 -20.29
N ARG A 463 13.97 -0.53 -21.06
CA ARG A 463 13.13 -1.65 -20.60
C ARG A 463 13.73 -2.38 -19.40
N TYR A 464 15.04 -2.66 -19.47
CA TYR A 464 15.74 -3.26 -18.34
C TYR A 464 15.65 -2.37 -17.11
N LYS A 465 15.85 -1.05 -17.26
CA LYS A 465 15.78 -0.10 -16.15
C LYS A 465 14.39 0.00 -15.55
N ILE A 466 13.34 -0.09 -16.36
CA ILE A 466 11.97 -0.20 -15.85
C ILE A 466 11.78 -1.52 -15.10
N ASN A 467 12.13 -2.65 -15.72
CA ASN A 467 11.94 -3.98 -15.11
C ASN A 467 12.77 -4.16 -13.83
N GLU A 468 13.91 -3.44 -13.71
CA GLU A 468 14.75 -3.44 -12.51
C GLU A 468 14.00 -2.96 -11.26
N HIS A 469 12.85 -2.24 -11.39
CA HIS A 469 12.05 -1.88 -10.22
C HIS A 469 11.64 -3.10 -9.41
N MET A 470 11.40 -4.26 -10.04
CA MET A 470 11.06 -5.50 -9.34
C MET A 470 12.22 -6.02 -8.49
N VAL A 471 13.45 -5.92 -9.01
CA VAL A 471 14.66 -6.23 -8.25
C VAL A 471 14.75 -5.35 -7.01
N GLN A 472 14.47 -4.05 -7.16
CA GLN A 472 14.52 -3.10 -6.05
C GLN A 472 13.35 -3.32 -5.07
N THR A 473 12.14 -3.58 -5.57
CA THR A 473 10.97 -3.93 -4.73
C THR A 473 11.32 -5.10 -3.81
N ILE A 474 11.80 -6.20 -4.36
CA ILE A 474 12.15 -7.38 -3.57
C ILE A 474 13.27 -7.07 -2.57
N LYS A 475 14.34 -6.39 -2.98
CA LYS A 475 15.44 -6.00 -2.08
C LYS A 475 14.96 -5.09 -0.94
N MET A 476 14.12 -4.12 -1.24
CA MET A 476 13.56 -3.20 -0.25
C MET A 476 12.67 -3.95 0.74
N LEU A 477 11.75 -4.77 0.26
CA LEU A 477 10.83 -5.53 1.11
C LEU A 477 11.56 -6.58 1.96
N GLU A 478 12.54 -7.30 1.40
CA GLU A 478 13.34 -8.26 2.19
C GLU A 478 14.27 -7.60 3.21
N SER A 479 14.55 -6.30 3.10
CA SER A 479 15.32 -5.56 4.10
C SER A 479 14.50 -5.15 5.32
N LEU A 480 13.16 -5.18 5.21
CA LEU A 480 12.27 -4.84 6.31
C LEU A 480 12.19 -5.98 7.33
N PRO A 481 12.23 -5.69 8.63
CA PRO A 481 12.13 -6.70 9.68
C PRO A 481 10.69 -7.15 9.90
N PHE A 482 10.06 -7.70 8.87
CA PHE A 482 8.68 -8.15 8.96
C PHE A 482 8.47 -9.19 10.08
N PRO A 483 7.42 -9.05 10.89
CA PRO A 483 7.01 -10.06 11.85
C PRO A 483 6.59 -11.36 11.13
N ARG A 484 6.41 -12.44 11.89
CA ARG A 484 6.18 -13.77 11.31
C ARG A 484 4.98 -13.85 10.37
N HIS A 485 3.91 -13.12 10.67
CA HIS A 485 2.66 -13.10 9.89
C HIS A 485 2.72 -12.21 8.63
N LEU A 486 3.82 -11.49 8.40
CA LEU A 486 4.03 -10.63 7.21
C LEU A 486 5.24 -11.07 6.36
N ARG A 487 5.80 -12.26 6.59
CA ARG A 487 7.03 -12.71 5.91
C ARG A 487 6.85 -13.00 4.44
N ARG A 488 5.62 -13.22 3.98
CA ARG A 488 5.32 -13.51 2.58
C ARG A 488 5.05 -12.25 1.75
N VAL A 489 5.02 -11.06 2.34
CA VAL A 489 4.86 -9.79 1.60
C VAL A 489 5.84 -9.68 0.43
N PRO A 490 7.17 -9.97 0.59
CA PRO A 490 8.11 -9.93 -0.54
C PRO A 490 7.82 -10.98 -1.63
N GLU A 491 7.27 -12.13 -1.29
CA GLU A 491 6.90 -13.18 -2.24
C GLU A 491 5.66 -12.76 -3.02
N PHE A 492 4.60 -12.27 -2.35
CA PHE A 492 3.38 -11.83 -3.01
C PHE A 492 3.66 -10.65 -3.95
N ALA A 493 4.33 -9.60 -3.43
CA ALA A 493 4.70 -8.44 -4.22
C ALA A 493 5.70 -8.77 -5.34
N GLY A 494 6.66 -9.69 -5.08
CA GLY A 494 7.73 -10.02 -6.01
C GLY A 494 7.32 -10.87 -7.20
N GLY A 495 6.11 -11.44 -7.21
CA GLY A 495 5.65 -12.37 -8.22
C GLY A 495 4.76 -11.77 -9.33
N HIS A 496 4.31 -10.51 -9.21
CA HIS A 496 3.27 -9.99 -10.11
C HIS A 496 3.74 -9.72 -11.56
N HIS A 497 5.04 -9.70 -11.83
CA HIS A 497 5.61 -9.65 -13.19
C HIS A 497 6.20 -10.98 -13.68
N GLU A 498 6.07 -12.02 -12.87
CA GLU A 498 6.38 -13.38 -13.34
C GLU A 498 5.26 -13.90 -14.27
N LYS A 499 5.60 -14.92 -15.08
CA LYS A 499 4.64 -15.53 -16.00
C LYS A 499 4.51 -17.01 -15.70
N MET A 500 3.39 -17.61 -16.10
CA MET A 500 3.11 -19.03 -15.84
C MET A 500 4.11 -19.97 -16.50
N ASP A 501 4.75 -19.54 -17.60
CA ASP A 501 5.74 -20.29 -18.38
C ASP A 501 7.19 -20.09 -17.96
N GLY A 502 7.46 -19.26 -16.93
CA GLY A 502 8.83 -18.95 -16.47
C GLY A 502 9.59 -17.92 -17.32
N THR A 503 8.94 -17.28 -18.29
CA THR A 503 9.56 -16.21 -19.11
C THR A 503 9.37 -14.82 -18.52
N GLY A 504 8.79 -14.73 -17.31
CA GLY A 504 8.62 -13.50 -16.55
C GLY A 504 9.92 -12.99 -15.90
N TYR A 505 9.79 -12.00 -15.06
CA TYR A 505 10.92 -11.41 -14.34
C TYR A 505 10.49 -11.01 -12.90
N PRO A 506 11.44 -10.87 -11.95
CA PRO A 506 12.89 -10.87 -12.12
C PRO A 506 13.57 -12.23 -11.92
N ARG A 507 12.82 -13.28 -11.54
CA ARG A 507 13.34 -14.62 -11.18
C ARG A 507 13.10 -15.68 -12.24
N GLY A 508 12.11 -15.49 -13.11
CA GLY A 508 11.66 -16.47 -14.09
C GLY A 508 10.94 -17.65 -13.42
N LEU A 509 10.05 -17.37 -12.46
CA LEU A 509 9.26 -18.37 -11.76
C LEU A 509 8.16 -18.93 -12.66
N ASN A 510 7.93 -20.25 -12.54
CA ASN A 510 6.78 -20.89 -13.19
C ASN A 510 5.53 -20.82 -12.30
N GLU A 511 4.38 -21.20 -12.83
CA GLU A 511 3.12 -21.26 -12.10
C GLU A 511 3.25 -22.00 -10.76
N SER A 512 3.92 -23.17 -10.75
CA SER A 512 4.10 -24.00 -9.55
C SER A 512 4.99 -23.37 -8.47
N ASP A 513 5.80 -22.37 -8.84
CA ASP A 513 6.71 -21.67 -7.93
C ASP A 513 6.04 -20.44 -7.27
N MET A 514 4.87 -20.04 -7.76
CA MET A 514 4.14 -18.86 -7.30
C MET A 514 2.90 -19.26 -6.49
N SER A 515 2.67 -18.54 -5.40
CA SER A 515 1.43 -18.68 -4.64
C SER A 515 0.23 -18.10 -5.38
N VAL A 516 -0.97 -18.54 -5.00
CA VAL A 516 -2.22 -17.98 -5.53
C VAL A 516 -2.31 -16.46 -5.30
N PRO A 517 -1.97 -15.89 -4.13
CA PRO A 517 -1.93 -14.44 -3.93
C PRO A 517 -1.04 -13.68 -4.91
N ALA A 518 0.17 -14.17 -5.22
CA ALA A 518 1.06 -13.54 -6.20
C ALA A 518 0.46 -13.53 -7.62
N ARG A 519 -0.17 -14.64 -8.03
CA ARG A 519 -0.86 -14.75 -9.33
C ARG A 519 -2.12 -13.89 -9.42
N ILE A 520 -2.86 -13.74 -8.31
CA ILE A 520 -4.00 -12.81 -8.20
C ILE A 520 -3.51 -11.38 -8.40
N MET A 521 -2.39 -11.00 -7.77
CA MET A 521 -1.82 -9.67 -7.88
C MET A 521 -1.40 -9.34 -9.33
N ALA A 522 -0.84 -10.31 -10.07
CA ALA A 522 -0.50 -10.15 -11.47
C ALA A 522 -1.73 -9.81 -12.33
N ILE A 523 -2.86 -10.49 -12.12
CA ILE A 523 -4.13 -10.19 -12.82
C ILE A 523 -4.63 -8.79 -12.46
N ALA A 524 -4.57 -8.44 -11.17
CA ALA A 524 -5.05 -7.14 -10.68
C ALA A 524 -4.22 -5.99 -11.25
N ASP A 525 -2.89 -6.10 -11.23
CA ASP A 525 -1.97 -5.09 -11.77
C ASP A 525 -2.19 -4.90 -13.28
N ILE A 526 -2.22 -5.99 -14.05
CA ILE A 526 -2.43 -5.94 -15.50
C ILE A 526 -3.78 -5.31 -15.84
N PHE A 527 -4.86 -5.72 -15.18
CA PHE A 527 -6.19 -5.19 -15.48
C PHE A 527 -6.30 -3.72 -15.14
N GLU A 528 -5.78 -3.32 -13.98
CA GLU A 528 -5.70 -1.91 -13.59
C GLU A 528 -4.90 -1.10 -14.62
N ALA A 529 -3.70 -1.56 -14.98
CA ALA A 529 -2.84 -0.88 -15.96
C ALA A 529 -3.47 -0.75 -17.35
N LEU A 530 -4.35 -1.67 -17.76
CA LEU A 530 -5.07 -1.59 -19.03
C LEU A 530 -6.24 -0.59 -18.98
N THR A 531 -6.89 -0.47 -17.82
CA THR A 531 -8.11 0.34 -17.64
C THR A 531 -7.85 1.74 -17.07
N ALA A 532 -6.64 2.00 -16.54
CA ALA A 532 -6.26 3.30 -15.96
C ALA A 532 -6.44 4.44 -16.97
N ALA A 533 -7.17 5.49 -16.53
CA ALA A 533 -7.44 6.70 -17.31
C ALA A 533 -6.37 7.79 -17.12
N ASP A 534 -5.46 7.60 -16.18
CA ASP A 534 -4.50 8.62 -15.72
C ASP A 534 -3.31 8.81 -16.69
N ARG A 535 -3.26 8.06 -17.81
CA ARG A 535 -2.17 8.11 -18.80
C ARG A 535 -2.50 9.07 -19.94
N PRO A 536 -1.86 10.26 -20.04
CA PRO A 536 -2.24 11.29 -21.03
C PRO A 536 -1.95 10.90 -22.48
N TYR A 537 -1.13 9.87 -22.70
CA TYR A 537 -0.75 9.42 -24.06
C TYR A 537 -1.58 8.25 -24.60
N LYS A 538 -2.46 7.69 -23.80
CA LYS A 538 -3.35 6.60 -24.21
C LYS A 538 -4.77 6.88 -23.74
N LEU A 539 -5.72 6.79 -24.64
CA LEU A 539 -7.12 6.72 -24.24
C LEU A 539 -7.33 5.49 -23.37
N PRO A 540 -8.03 5.64 -22.23
CA PRO A 540 -8.33 4.51 -21.36
C PRO A 540 -9.11 3.45 -22.15
N LYS A 541 -8.73 2.18 -21.94
CA LYS A 541 -9.40 1.08 -22.64
C LYS A 541 -10.75 0.79 -22.01
N LYS A 542 -11.66 0.29 -22.84
CA LYS A 542 -12.93 -0.24 -22.38
C LYS A 542 -12.75 -1.60 -21.72
N LEU A 543 -13.73 -2.04 -20.95
CA LEU A 543 -13.74 -3.36 -20.32
C LEU A 543 -13.56 -4.47 -21.35
N SER A 544 -14.32 -4.44 -22.45
CA SER A 544 -14.25 -5.45 -23.50
C SER A 544 -12.86 -5.54 -24.15
N GLU A 545 -12.20 -4.40 -24.36
CA GLU A 545 -10.86 -4.34 -24.94
C GLU A 545 -9.81 -4.87 -23.96
N SER A 546 -9.89 -4.49 -22.68
CA SER A 546 -8.99 -4.93 -21.62
C SER A 546 -9.08 -6.44 -21.42
N VAL A 547 -10.29 -6.99 -21.31
CA VAL A 547 -10.54 -8.43 -21.19
C VAL A 547 -10.03 -9.19 -22.43
N LYS A 548 -10.20 -8.64 -23.63
CA LYS A 548 -9.68 -9.24 -24.86
C LYS A 548 -8.15 -9.35 -24.84
N ILE A 549 -7.45 -8.31 -24.38
CA ILE A 549 -5.98 -8.32 -24.25
C ILE A 549 -5.57 -9.38 -23.24
N MET A 550 -6.23 -9.44 -22.08
CA MET A 550 -5.94 -10.46 -21.04
C MET A 550 -6.22 -11.88 -21.55
N GLY A 551 -7.22 -12.07 -22.41
CA GLY A 551 -7.47 -13.37 -23.06
C GLY A 551 -6.37 -13.79 -24.03
N PHE A 552 -5.63 -12.87 -24.65
CA PHE A 552 -4.38 -13.20 -25.36
C PHE A 552 -3.25 -13.53 -24.39
N MET A 553 -3.14 -12.78 -23.29
CA MET A 553 -2.12 -13.04 -22.27
C MET A 553 -2.31 -14.40 -21.59
N GLU A 554 -3.53 -14.84 -21.39
CA GLU A 554 -3.85 -16.20 -20.91
C GLU A 554 -3.35 -17.26 -21.89
N LYS A 555 -3.64 -17.12 -23.19
CA LYS A 555 -3.18 -18.05 -24.23
C LYS A 555 -1.66 -18.12 -24.34
N ASP A 556 -0.99 -17.01 -24.11
CA ASP A 556 0.47 -16.90 -24.10
C ASP A 556 1.09 -17.30 -22.75
N SER A 557 0.33 -17.95 -21.84
CA SER A 557 0.77 -18.34 -20.49
C SER A 557 1.39 -17.19 -19.68
N HIS A 558 0.94 -15.96 -19.94
CA HIS A 558 1.42 -14.80 -19.20
C HIS A 558 0.71 -14.70 -17.84
N ILE A 559 -0.59 -14.99 -17.79
CA ILE A 559 -1.41 -14.98 -16.57
C ILE A 559 -2.03 -16.35 -16.33
N ASP A 560 -2.43 -16.60 -15.08
CA ASP A 560 -3.11 -17.82 -14.67
C ASP A 560 -4.50 -17.90 -15.30
N GLY A 561 -4.73 -18.93 -16.12
CA GLY A 561 -5.97 -19.11 -16.86
C GLY A 561 -7.18 -19.42 -15.97
N GLU A 562 -6.99 -20.16 -14.88
CA GLU A 562 -8.08 -20.49 -13.95
C GLU A 562 -8.48 -19.27 -13.10
N LEU A 563 -7.51 -18.47 -12.66
CA LEU A 563 -7.79 -17.20 -12.01
C LEU A 563 -8.42 -16.18 -12.95
N PHE A 564 -8.02 -16.16 -14.22
CA PHE A 564 -8.65 -15.29 -15.23
C PHE A 564 -10.11 -15.69 -15.48
N LYS A 565 -10.40 -16.99 -15.60
CA LYS A 565 -11.79 -17.49 -15.71
C LYS A 565 -12.61 -17.14 -14.46
N LEU A 566 -12.02 -17.27 -13.28
CA LEU A 566 -12.67 -16.87 -12.03
C LEU A 566 -12.95 -15.36 -12.01
N PHE A 567 -11.99 -14.53 -12.40
CA PHE A 567 -12.11 -13.08 -12.49
C PHE A 567 -13.30 -12.64 -13.36
N LEU A 568 -13.50 -13.33 -14.48
CA LEU A 568 -14.63 -13.08 -15.37
C LEU A 568 -15.94 -13.70 -14.86
N GLY A 569 -15.90 -14.96 -14.42
CA GLY A 569 -17.10 -15.72 -14.02
C GLY A 569 -17.74 -15.21 -12.74
N SER A 570 -16.95 -14.70 -11.78
CA SER A 570 -17.44 -14.07 -10.55
C SER A 570 -17.97 -12.65 -10.75
N GLY A 571 -17.66 -12.01 -11.87
CA GLY A 571 -18.05 -10.62 -12.15
C GLY A 571 -17.18 -9.56 -11.48
N VAL A 572 -16.05 -9.92 -10.84
CA VAL A 572 -15.12 -8.98 -10.18
C VAL A 572 -14.66 -7.87 -11.13
N TYR A 573 -14.38 -8.19 -12.42
CA TYR A 573 -13.98 -7.19 -13.41
C TYR A 573 -15.04 -6.08 -13.60
N LYS A 574 -16.32 -6.45 -13.52
CA LYS A 574 -17.45 -5.54 -13.68
C LYS A 574 -17.67 -4.72 -12.44
N GLU A 575 -17.66 -5.35 -11.26
CA GLU A 575 -17.76 -4.67 -9.97
C GLU A 575 -16.66 -3.64 -9.80
N TYR A 576 -15.41 -4.00 -10.13
CA TYR A 576 -14.30 -3.05 -10.16
C TYR A 576 -14.56 -1.89 -11.13
N GLY A 577 -15.05 -2.19 -12.33
CA GLY A 577 -15.40 -1.18 -13.35
C GLY A 577 -16.43 -0.18 -12.83
N GLU A 578 -17.50 -0.66 -12.19
CA GLU A 578 -18.56 0.18 -11.61
C GLU A 578 -18.05 1.08 -10.45
N ARG A 579 -17.01 0.65 -9.74
CA ARG A 579 -16.45 1.42 -8.61
C ARG A 579 -15.38 2.44 -9.00
N PHE A 580 -14.57 2.16 -10.03
CA PHE A 580 -13.33 2.90 -10.28
C PHE A 580 -13.18 3.45 -11.71
N LEU A 581 -13.96 2.97 -12.69
CA LEU A 581 -13.82 3.41 -14.08
C LEU A 581 -14.84 4.48 -14.46
N MET A 582 -14.53 5.21 -15.54
CA MET A 582 -15.47 6.16 -16.10
C MET A 582 -16.62 5.43 -16.82
N PRO A 583 -17.84 5.98 -16.82
CA PRO A 583 -19.00 5.32 -17.48
C PRO A 583 -18.74 4.94 -18.94
N GLU A 584 -17.93 5.71 -19.67
CA GLU A 584 -17.61 5.50 -21.09
C GLU A 584 -16.70 4.27 -21.32
N GLN A 585 -16.02 3.79 -20.28
CA GLN A 585 -15.17 2.60 -20.30
C GLN A 585 -15.97 1.32 -20.05
N ILE A 586 -17.16 1.44 -19.47
CA ILE A 586 -17.99 0.30 -19.09
C ILE A 586 -18.85 -0.08 -20.27
N ASP A 587 -18.51 -1.19 -20.90
CA ASP A 587 -19.26 -1.79 -22.01
C ASP A 587 -19.49 -3.29 -21.78
N ASP A 588 -20.30 -3.90 -22.65
CA ASP A 588 -20.64 -5.31 -22.53
C ASP A 588 -19.45 -6.20 -22.94
N VAL A 589 -19.13 -7.16 -22.08
CA VAL A 589 -18.09 -8.16 -22.29
C VAL A 589 -18.75 -9.51 -22.55
N ASP A 590 -18.44 -10.14 -23.70
CA ASP A 590 -18.83 -11.52 -23.95
C ASP A 590 -17.90 -12.48 -23.20
N VAL A 591 -18.27 -12.76 -21.95
CA VAL A 591 -17.51 -13.64 -21.04
C VAL A 591 -17.56 -15.10 -21.48
N ALA A 592 -18.64 -15.52 -22.17
CA ALA A 592 -18.86 -16.93 -22.54
C ALA A 592 -17.72 -17.49 -23.42
N GLN A 593 -17.13 -16.68 -24.28
CA GLN A 593 -16.03 -17.07 -25.15
C GLN A 593 -14.74 -17.46 -24.39
N TYR A 594 -14.55 -16.94 -23.17
CA TYR A 594 -13.37 -17.22 -22.33
C TYR A 594 -13.64 -18.39 -21.36
N LEU A 595 -14.90 -18.59 -20.94
CA LEU A 595 -15.27 -19.65 -20.01
C LEU A 595 -15.45 -21.01 -20.69
N SER A 596 -15.75 -21.03 -22.01
CA SER A 596 -16.03 -22.25 -22.78
C SER A 596 -14.79 -22.94 -23.35
N ALA A 597 -13.59 -22.38 -23.22
CA ALA A 597 -12.34 -22.91 -23.81
C ALA A 597 -11.71 -24.10 -23.04
N ALA A 598 -12.45 -24.81 -22.20
CA ALA A 598 -11.96 -25.95 -21.42
C ALA A 598 -12.36 -27.33 -21.99
N ALA A 599 -12.59 -27.45 -23.30
CA ALA A 599 -12.98 -28.70 -23.95
C ALA A 599 -12.37 -28.87 -25.36
N GLU A 600 -11.02 -28.75 -25.49
CA GLU A 600 -10.29 -29.37 -26.60
C GLU A 600 -8.89 -29.83 -26.17
#